data_15f5a01e1b93f7f9fd96fac7f6a5e230
#
_entry.id   15f5a01e1b93f7f9fd96fac7f6a5e230
#
_cell.length_a   1.000
_cell.length_b   1.000
_cell.length_c   1.000
_cell.angle_alpha   90.00
_cell.angle_beta   90.00
_cell.angle_gamma   90.00
#
_symmetry.space_group_name_H-M   'P 1'
#
loop_
_entity.id
_entity.type
_entity.pdbx_description
1 polymer ?
#
loop_
_entity_poly.entity_id
_entity_poly.type
_entity_poly.pdbx_seq_one_letter_code
_entity_poly.pdbx_strand_id
1 'polypeptide(L)'
;KTENQKIQRLLNALAEPLCALAYGMSEAYPAGLLRRAWRYLLENHTHDGICGCSCDAVCREMMTRFQKCGGIAGRLALFAAQHLADQADTTFLEADDLALMIFNPSGCPASGAVEFCCRYEAEQAPRALGAFDAQGNALPVQIVQRRETDTIRSDYQVTQRFSHDVMLRGVCLLKDLPAMGVQTVALRPVPEPQAYDAGLSMIRRGMGAENALVRLRIASNGTLEITDKRTGQVYAGLNWLFEQGNGGDAYHCMPIAAGTNFDSRDLDWKIELLEQGPVRASFRLSARWMLPEAMAGKGQARSNRLIENQITAQISLNAGSPCVRVVLTVDNHAHDHRIQAVFPTGISARSTLADGPFSLDRRSGERLYGPQPSQSFVAVEGETGGLAV
;
A
#
# COMPACT_ATOMS: atom_id res chain seq x y z
N LYS A 1 -12.56 11.00 3.62
CA LYS A 1 -12.62 9.69 2.90
C LYS A 1 -11.40 8.82 3.20
N THR A 2 -10.19 9.34 3.10
CA THR A 2 -8.94 8.58 3.36
C THR A 2 -8.92 7.95 4.76
N GLU A 3 -9.19 8.73 5.80
CA GLU A 3 -9.25 8.20 7.18
C GLU A 3 -10.35 7.15 7.33
N ASN A 4 -11.51 7.34 6.72
CA ASN A 4 -12.56 6.33 6.73
C ASN A 4 -12.09 4.99 6.18
N GLN A 5 -11.50 4.99 4.99
CA GLN A 5 -10.99 3.75 4.36
C GLN A 5 -9.89 3.09 5.20
N LYS A 6 -8.96 3.88 5.74
CA LYS A 6 -7.88 3.40 6.61
C LYS A 6 -8.44 2.71 7.86
N ILE A 7 -9.33 3.37 8.58
CA ILE A 7 -9.90 2.85 9.83
C ILE A 7 -10.83 1.66 9.57
N GLN A 8 -11.62 1.72 8.52
CA GLN A 8 -12.47 0.60 8.11
C GLN A 8 -11.63 -0.66 7.79
N ARG A 9 -10.54 -0.50 7.02
CA ARG A 9 -9.62 -1.61 6.73
C ARG A 9 -8.93 -2.15 7.98
N LEU A 10 -8.48 -1.27 8.88
CA LEU A 10 -7.88 -1.68 10.15
C LEU A 10 -8.85 -2.53 10.98
N LEU A 11 -10.12 -2.14 11.02
CA LEU A 11 -11.13 -2.84 11.82
C LEU A 11 -11.58 -4.15 11.18
N ASN A 12 -12.04 -4.11 9.92
CA ASN A 12 -12.67 -5.27 9.28
C ASN A 12 -11.68 -6.25 8.62
N ALA A 13 -10.53 -5.78 8.15
CA ALA A 13 -9.57 -6.64 7.45
C ALA A 13 -8.38 -7.07 8.33
N LEU A 14 -8.23 -6.50 9.53
CA LEU A 14 -7.12 -6.87 10.42
C LEU A 14 -7.60 -7.18 11.84
N ALA A 15 -8.16 -6.21 12.57
CA ALA A 15 -8.42 -6.37 14.01
C ALA A 15 -9.45 -7.45 14.29
N GLU A 16 -10.58 -7.44 13.59
CA GLU A 16 -11.65 -8.42 13.81
C GLU A 16 -11.24 -9.84 13.36
N PRO A 17 -10.64 -10.06 12.17
CA PRO A 17 -10.11 -11.37 11.81
C PRO A 17 -9.03 -11.90 12.74
N LEU A 18 -8.10 -11.05 13.20
CA LEU A 18 -7.09 -11.46 14.19
C LEU A 18 -7.69 -11.85 15.52
N CYS A 19 -8.67 -11.09 16.01
CA CYS A 19 -9.39 -11.46 17.25
C CYS A 19 -10.14 -12.77 17.07
N ALA A 20 -10.77 -13.00 15.92
CA ALA A 20 -11.45 -14.26 15.64
C ALA A 20 -10.46 -15.45 15.60
N LEU A 21 -9.30 -15.26 15.00
CA LEU A 21 -8.24 -16.28 14.97
C LEU A 21 -7.68 -16.57 16.36
N ALA A 22 -7.38 -15.51 17.13
CA ALA A 22 -6.71 -15.62 18.43
C ALA A 22 -7.63 -16.22 19.51
N TYR A 23 -8.88 -15.79 19.55
CA TYR A 23 -9.78 -16.10 20.66
C TYR A 23 -10.92 -17.05 20.28
N GLY A 24 -11.21 -17.22 18.98
CA GLY A 24 -12.31 -18.06 18.51
C GLY A 24 -13.64 -17.66 19.14
N MET A 25 -14.36 -18.67 19.65
CA MET A 25 -15.65 -18.50 20.35
C MET A 25 -15.50 -18.45 21.88
N SER A 26 -14.28 -18.25 22.39
CA SER A 26 -14.03 -18.21 23.84
C SER A 26 -14.61 -16.96 24.51
N GLU A 27 -14.77 -17.00 25.83
CA GLU A 27 -15.19 -15.84 26.65
C GLU A 27 -14.18 -14.67 26.57
N ALA A 28 -12.93 -14.94 26.19
CA ALA A 28 -11.90 -13.93 25.99
C ALA A 28 -12.07 -13.11 24.69
N TYR A 29 -12.99 -13.51 23.79
CA TYR A 29 -13.27 -12.75 22.58
C TYR A 29 -13.75 -11.32 22.90
N PRO A 30 -13.07 -10.27 22.41
CA PRO A 30 -13.30 -8.90 22.85
C PRO A 30 -14.52 -8.23 22.19
N ALA A 31 -15.66 -8.91 22.18
CA ALA A 31 -16.88 -8.47 21.50
C ALA A 31 -17.35 -7.07 21.91
N GLY A 32 -17.20 -6.72 23.18
CA GLY A 32 -17.61 -5.41 23.70
C GLY A 32 -16.77 -4.25 23.12
N LEU A 33 -15.45 -4.44 23.02
CA LEU A 33 -14.54 -3.44 22.46
C LEU A 33 -14.67 -3.34 20.95
N LEU A 34 -14.82 -4.47 20.25
CA LEU A 34 -15.08 -4.49 18.81
C LEU A 34 -16.39 -3.76 18.48
N ARG A 35 -17.47 -4.05 19.23
CA ARG A 35 -18.74 -3.35 19.07
C ARG A 35 -18.60 -1.84 19.30
N ARG A 36 -17.78 -1.44 20.27
CA ARG A 36 -17.52 -0.02 20.53
C ARG A 36 -16.75 0.65 19.39
N ALA A 37 -15.75 -0.03 18.83
CA ALA A 37 -15.01 0.45 17.67
C ALA A 37 -15.91 0.61 16.43
N TRP A 38 -16.74 -0.41 16.15
CA TRP A 38 -17.74 -0.36 15.08
C TRP A 38 -18.71 0.80 15.25
N ARG A 39 -19.18 1.02 16.48
CA ARG A 39 -20.08 2.13 16.75
C ARG A 39 -19.45 3.49 16.39
N TYR A 40 -18.21 3.74 16.80
CA TYR A 40 -17.52 4.99 16.41
C TYR A 40 -17.38 5.13 14.90
N LEU A 41 -17.09 4.04 14.19
CA LEU A 41 -16.97 4.08 12.72
C LEU A 41 -18.34 4.35 12.07
N LEU A 42 -19.38 3.64 12.49
CA LEU A 42 -20.72 3.75 11.92
C LEU A 42 -21.39 5.11 12.22
N GLU A 43 -21.10 5.74 13.36
CA GLU A 43 -21.54 7.11 13.64
C GLU A 43 -20.98 8.12 12.62
N ASN A 44 -19.85 7.83 11.96
CA ASN A 44 -19.29 8.63 10.87
C ASN A 44 -19.86 8.27 9.50
N HIS A 45 -20.65 7.20 9.39
CA HIS A 45 -21.26 6.73 8.13
C HIS A 45 -22.67 7.27 7.88
N THR A 46 -23.13 8.27 8.64
CA THR A 46 -24.30 9.06 8.26
C THR A 46 -24.08 9.66 6.88
N HIS A 47 -25.14 9.87 6.09
CA HIS A 47 -25.01 10.21 4.66
C HIS A 47 -24.13 11.45 4.41
N ASP A 48 -24.25 12.51 5.19
CA ASP A 48 -23.41 13.69 5.05
C ASP A 48 -21.95 13.43 5.49
N GLY A 49 -21.78 12.61 6.53
CA GLY A 49 -20.46 12.23 7.02
C GLY A 49 -19.67 11.43 5.98
N ILE A 50 -20.24 10.33 5.48
CA ILE A 50 -19.55 9.46 4.51
C ILE A 50 -19.36 10.14 3.15
N CYS A 51 -20.30 11.01 2.76
CA CYS A 51 -20.16 11.85 1.56
C CYS A 51 -19.07 12.92 1.72
N GLY A 52 -18.79 13.36 2.95
CA GLY A 52 -17.78 14.39 3.24
C GLY A 52 -18.30 15.81 3.02
N CYS A 53 -19.62 16.05 3.15
CA CYS A 53 -20.27 17.35 2.98
C CYS A 53 -20.70 17.98 4.30
N SER A 54 -20.36 17.38 5.41
CA SER A 54 -20.63 17.94 6.74
C SER A 54 -19.87 19.23 6.98
N CYS A 55 -20.41 20.11 7.83
CA CYS A 55 -19.71 21.32 8.23
C CYS A 55 -18.44 21.00 9.03
N ASP A 56 -17.52 21.96 9.12
CA ASP A 56 -16.20 21.79 9.74
C ASP A 56 -16.25 21.29 11.18
N ALA A 57 -17.26 21.70 11.97
CA ALA A 57 -17.42 21.22 13.35
C ALA A 57 -17.69 19.73 13.39
N VAL A 58 -18.58 19.23 12.53
CA VAL A 58 -18.88 17.80 12.39
C VAL A 58 -17.68 17.04 11.85
N CYS A 59 -16.97 17.58 10.88
CA CYS A 59 -15.75 16.97 10.34
C CYS A 59 -14.68 16.77 11.43
N ARG A 60 -14.49 17.75 12.34
CA ARG A 60 -13.58 17.62 13.49
C ARG A 60 -14.01 16.49 14.45
N GLU A 61 -15.30 16.40 14.75
CA GLU A 61 -15.83 15.31 15.57
C GLU A 61 -15.67 13.95 14.92
N MET A 62 -15.85 13.85 13.62
CA MET A 62 -15.60 12.63 12.85
C MET A 62 -14.14 12.17 12.97
N MET A 63 -13.17 13.10 12.89
CA MET A 63 -11.77 12.77 13.09
C MET A 63 -11.49 12.21 14.48
N THR A 64 -12.12 12.76 15.53
CA THR A 64 -12.04 12.23 16.88
C THR A 64 -12.59 10.80 16.97
N ARG A 65 -13.73 10.50 16.32
CA ARG A 65 -14.27 9.13 16.29
C ARG A 65 -13.37 8.17 15.51
N PHE A 66 -12.79 8.60 14.39
CA PHE A 66 -11.80 7.78 13.68
C PHE A 66 -10.59 7.45 14.54
N GLN A 67 -10.05 8.42 15.30
CA GLN A 67 -8.95 8.19 16.24
C GLN A 67 -9.32 7.19 17.33
N LYS A 68 -10.51 7.34 17.94
CA LYS A 68 -11.00 6.40 18.96
C LYS A 68 -11.19 4.99 18.40
N CYS A 69 -11.80 4.86 17.23
CA CYS A 69 -11.96 3.58 16.55
C CYS A 69 -10.60 2.94 16.25
N GLY A 70 -9.71 3.70 15.63
CA GLY A 70 -8.36 3.23 15.28
C GLY A 70 -7.53 2.85 16.49
N GLY A 71 -7.63 3.59 17.60
CA GLY A 71 -6.96 3.25 18.86
C GLY A 71 -7.43 1.92 19.45
N ILE A 72 -8.75 1.68 19.46
CA ILE A 72 -9.31 0.39 19.93
C ILE A 72 -8.89 -0.73 18.98
N ALA A 73 -9.11 -0.57 17.67
CA ALA A 73 -8.84 -1.61 16.69
C ALA A 73 -7.34 -1.98 16.66
N GLY A 74 -6.44 -0.98 16.67
CA GLY A 74 -5.00 -1.22 16.71
C GLY A 74 -4.53 -1.96 17.98
N ARG A 75 -5.13 -1.62 19.14
CA ARG A 75 -4.81 -2.32 20.40
C ARG A 75 -5.31 -3.76 20.40
N LEU A 76 -6.52 -3.98 19.91
CA LEU A 76 -7.07 -5.33 19.78
C LEU A 76 -6.26 -6.20 18.82
N ALA A 77 -5.86 -5.65 17.67
CA ALA A 77 -4.98 -6.35 16.75
C ALA A 77 -3.65 -6.73 17.39
N LEU A 78 -3.03 -5.81 18.15
CA LEU A 78 -1.78 -6.08 18.86
C LEU A 78 -1.94 -7.18 19.92
N PHE A 79 -2.97 -7.11 20.76
CA PHE A 79 -3.21 -8.13 21.79
C PHE A 79 -3.54 -9.50 21.19
N ALA A 80 -4.32 -9.54 20.13
CA ALA A 80 -4.60 -10.78 19.40
C ALA A 80 -3.32 -11.37 18.80
N ALA A 81 -2.45 -10.52 18.20
CA ALA A 81 -1.16 -10.95 17.67
C ALA A 81 -0.24 -11.50 18.77
N GLN A 82 -0.17 -10.83 19.93
CA GLN A 82 0.60 -11.30 21.08
C GLN A 82 0.07 -12.65 21.59
N HIS A 83 -1.25 -12.80 21.74
CA HIS A 83 -1.85 -14.05 22.17
C HIS A 83 -1.56 -15.22 21.24
N LEU A 84 -1.56 -14.99 19.93
CA LEU A 84 -1.16 -15.99 18.94
C LEU A 84 0.36 -16.27 19.00
N ALA A 85 1.18 -15.25 19.24
CA ALA A 85 2.61 -15.42 19.39
C ALA A 85 2.98 -16.30 20.61
N ASP A 86 2.28 -16.13 21.71
CA ASP A 86 2.48 -16.92 22.93
C ASP A 86 2.15 -18.41 22.75
N GLN A 87 1.36 -18.74 21.72
CA GLN A 87 0.96 -20.11 21.37
C GLN A 87 1.75 -20.68 20.17
N ALA A 88 2.60 -19.87 19.55
CA ALA A 88 3.37 -20.32 18.39
C ALA A 88 4.42 -21.38 18.76
N ASP A 89 4.55 -22.39 17.91
CA ASP A 89 5.66 -23.34 18.03
C ASP A 89 6.97 -22.63 17.66
N THR A 90 7.82 -22.46 18.64
CA THR A 90 9.15 -21.85 18.54
C THR A 90 10.28 -22.84 18.82
N THR A 91 9.99 -24.14 18.92
CA THR A 91 10.97 -25.17 19.28
C THR A 91 12.08 -25.35 18.25
N PHE A 92 11.85 -24.90 17.01
CA PHE A 92 12.85 -24.94 15.92
C PHE A 92 13.79 -23.73 15.90
N LEU A 93 13.56 -22.72 16.74
CA LEU A 93 14.41 -21.53 16.80
C LEU A 93 15.72 -21.83 17.53
N GLU A 94 16.81 -21.26 17.04
CA GLU A 94 18.12 -21.24 17.72
C GLU A 94 18.19 -20.04 18.69
N ALA A 95 19.21 -20.03 19.54
CA ALA A 95 19.32 -19.08 20.65
C ALA A 95 19.32 -17.60 20.21
N ASP A 96 19.90 -17.30 19.04
CA ASP A 96 20.04 -15.94 18.53
C ASP A 96 18.97 -15.59 17.46
N ASP A 97 18.01 -16.49 17.21
CA ASP A 97 16.96 -16.28 16.24
C ASP A 97 15.91 -15.31 16.78
N LEU A 98 15.40 -14.44 15.90
CA LEU A 98 14.17 -13.71 16.16
C LEU A 98 13.00 -14.42 15.46
N ALA A 99 11.93 -14.66 16.20
CA ALA A 99 10.69 -15.17 15.64
C ALA A 99 9.95 -14.07 14.86
N LEU A 100 9.80 -14.25 13.56
CA LEU A 100 8.91 -13.46 12.73
C LEU A 100 7.61 -14.23 12.54
N MET A 101 6.53 -13.78 13.16
CA MET A 101 5.23 -14.39 13.01
C MET A 101 4.38 -13.62 11.99
N ILE A 102 3.84 -14.34 11.03
CA ILE A 102 3.10 -13.78 9.91
C ILE A 102 1.67 -14.33 9.93
N PHE A 103 0.70 -13.43 9.78
CA PHE A 103 -0.71 -13.76 9.71
C PHE A 103 -1.24 -13.58 8.30
N ASN A 104 -2.10 -14.48 7.90
CA ASN A 104 -2.96 -14.29 6.75
C ASN A 104 -4.42 -14.15 7.24
N PRO A 105 -4.96 -12.93 7.35
CA PRO A 105 -6.33 -12.72 7.80
C PRO A 105 -7.37 -12.97 6.70
N SER A 106 -6.95 -13.38 5.50
CA SER A 106 -7.85 -13.65 4.39
C SER A 106 -8.38 -15.08 4.40
N GLY A 107 -9.53 -15.29 3.78
CA GLY A 107 -10.13 -16.62 3.62
C GLY A 107 -9.47 -17.49 2.54
N CYS A 108 -8.35 -17.08 1.97
CA CYS A 108 -7.62 -17.81 0.93
C CYS A 108 -6.15 -17.95 1.29
N PRO A 109 -5.47 -19.05 0.87
CA PRO A 109 -4.02 -19.13 0.99
C PRO A 109 -3.34 -17.98 0.25
N ALA A 110 -2.22 -17.49 0.80
CA ALA A 110 -1.50 -16.37 0.22
C ALA A 110 -0.01 -16.67 0.06
N SER A 111 0.58 -16.17 -1.02
CA SER A 111 2.03 -16.17 -1.23
C SER A 111 2.46 -14.76 -1.59
N GLY A 112 3.63 -14.32 -1.12
CA GLY A 112 4.10 -12.99 -1.44
C GLY A 112 5.23 -12.50 -0.55
N ALA A 113 5.65 -11.27 -0.84
CA ALA A 113 6.68 -10.58 -0.08
C ALA A 113 6.08 -9.91 1.17
N VAL A 114 6.63 -10.22 2.33
CA VAL A 114 6.20 -9.68 3.62
C VAL A 114 7.30 -8.79 4.17
N GLU A 115 6.95 -7.56 4.50
CA GLU A 115 7.88 -6.61 5.13
C GLU A 115 7.97 -6.88 6.62
N PHE A 116 9.19 -6.77 7.16
CA PHE A 116 9.43 -6.84 8.59
C PHE A 116 10.37 -5.73 9.05
N CYS A 117 10.33 -5.48 10.36
CA CYS A 117 11.27 -4.58 11.01
C CYS A 117 11.69 -5.22 12.32
N CYS A 118 12.98 -5.38 12.51
CA CYS A 118 13.56 -5.86 13.76
C CYS A 118 14.60 -4.89 14.29
N ARG A 119 14.88 -5.00 15.58
CA ARG A 119 15.79 -4.11 16.29
C ARG A 119 16.77 -4.94 17.11
N TYR A 120 18.03 -4.54 17.03
CA TYR A 120 19.12 -5.10 17.82
C TYR A 120 19.81 -3.97 18.58
N GLU A 121 20.42 -4.29 19.71
CA GLU A 121 21.43 -3.38 20.30
C GLU A 121 22.61 -3.27 19.33
N ALA A 122 23.18 -2.07 19.19
CA ALA A 122 24.15 -1.81 18.12
C ALA A 122 25.34 -2.77 18.13
N GLU A 123 25.80 -3.15 19.32
CA GLU A 123 26.92 -4.08 19.51
C GLU A 123 26.58 -5.54 19.09
N GLN A 124 25.30 -5.89 19.11
CA GLN A 124 24.80 -7.22 18.77
C GLN A 124 24.17 -7.29 17.38
N ALA A 125 24.11 -6.16 16.67
CA ALA A 125 23.43 -6.09 15.39
C ALA A 125 24.14 -6.92 14.32
N PRO A 126 23.48 -7.92 13.72
CA PRO A 126 24.09 -8.78 12.71
C PRO A 126 24.40 -8.01 11.43
N ARG A 127 25.42 -8.46 10.71
CA ARG A 127 25.75 -7.91 9.37
C ARG A 127 24.72 -8.32 8.32
N ALA A 128 24.21 -9.55 8.42
CA ALA A 128 23.20 -10.10 7.54
C ALA A 128 22.22 -10.98 8.32
N LEU A 129 21.00 -11.13 7.78
CA LEU A 129 19.97 -12.03 8.28
C LEU A 129 19.61 -13.05 7.21
N GLY A 130 19.50 -14.31 7.62
CA GLY A 130 18.81 -15.37 6.90
C GLY A 130 17.38 -15.50 7.41
N ALA A 131 16.50 -16.07 6.60
CA ALA A 131 15.15 -16.44 7.01
C ALA A 131 14.94 -17.93 6.79
N PHE A 132 14.35 -18.64 7.76
CA PHE A 132 14.18 -20.09 7.71
C PHE A 132 12.79 -20.48 8.17
N ASP A 133 12.18 -21.45 7.48
CA ASP A 133 10.92 -22.05 7.93
C ASP A 133 11.12 -23.05 9.08
N ALA A 134 10.03 -23.60 9.59
CA ALA A 134 10.07 -24.59 10.68
C ALA A 134 10.75 -25.92 10.31
N GLN A 135 10.96 -26.18 9.02
CA GLN A 135 11.68 -27.34 8.51
C GLN A 135 13.18 -27.05 8.29
N GLY A 136 13.62 -25.82 8.57
CA GLY A 136 15.00 -25.37 8.35
C GLY A 136 15.32 -24.98 6.90
N ASN A 137 14.32 -24.92 6.01
CA ASN A 137 14.53 -24.47 4.64
C ASN A 137 14.76 -22.96 4.61
N ALA A 138 15.78 -22.53 3.86
CA ALA A 138 16.07 -21.13 3.68
C ALA A 138 15.02 -20.44 2.78
N LEU A 139 14.52 -19.31 3.26
CA LEU A 139 13.55 -18.46 2.55
C LEU A 139 14.25 -17.22 1.97
N PRO A 140 13.89 -16.77 0.76
CA PRO A 140 14.46 -15.56 0.20
C PRO A 140 14.17 -14.35 1.11
N VAL A 141 15.22 -13.67 1.55
CA VAL A 141 15.16 -12.48 2.39
C VAL A 141 16.06 -11.39 1.83
N GLN A 142 15.65 -10.14 1.99
CA GLN A 142 16.39 -8.97 1.54
C GLN A 142 16.31 -7.89 2.61
N ILE A 143 17.44 -7.45 3.13
CA ILE A 143 17.50 -6.25 3.98
C ILE A 143 17.48 -5.03 3.08
N VAL A 144 16.52 -4.16 3.27
CA VAL A 144 16.28 -2.96 2.45
C VAL A 144 16.75 -1.69 3.13
N GLN A 145 16.86 -1.71 4.46
CA GLN A 145 17.35 -0.57 5.23
C GLN A 145 18.02 -1.02 6.52
N ARG A 146 19.16 -0.38 6.82
CA ARG A 146 19.83 -0.42 8.12
C ARG A 146 19.93 1.00 8.63
N ARG A 147 19.43 1.26 9.83
CA ARG A 147 19.44 2.59 10.45
C ARG A 147 19.86 2.49 11.92
N GLU A 148 20.83 3.26 12.31
CA GLU A 148 21.18 3.47 13.70
C GLU A 148 20.28 4.54 14.31
N THR A 149 19.87 4.35 15.56
CA THR A 149 18.98 5.25 16.27
C THR A 149 19.16 5.14 17.76
N ASP A 150 19.17 6.28 18.43
CA ASP A 150 19.12 6.32 19.88
C ASP A 150 17.67 6.19 20.33
N THR A 151 17.41 5.28 21.24
CA THR A 151 16.08 5.05 21.79
C THR A 151 16.11 5.14 23.31
N ILE A 152 14.99 5.56 23.87
CA ILE A 152 14.76 5.51 25.32
C ILE A 152 13.83 4.33 25.56
N ARG A 153 14.33 3.31 26.24
CA ARG A 153 13.52 2.17 26.69
C ARG A 153 13.05 2.46 28.12
N SER A 154 11.75 2.34 28.33
CA SER A 154 11.19 2.35 29.69
C SER A 154 10.66 0.94 30.00
N ASP A 155 11.28 0.29 30.97
CA ASP A 155 10.71 -0.89 31.60
C ASP A 155 9.55 -0.47 32.50
N TYR A 156 8.59 -1.39 32.72
CA TYR A 156 7.47 -1.20 33.65
C TYR A 156 7.92 -0.82 35.09
N GLN A 157 9.21 -0.92 35.38
CA GLN A 157 9.83 -0.65 36.68
C GLN A 157 10.58 0.68 36.75
N VAL A 158 10.20 1.68 35.96
CA VAL A 158 10.59 3.11 36.18
C VAL A 158 12.00 3.54 35.73
N THR A 159 12.83 2.68 35.22
CA THR A 159 14.17 3.12 34.79
C THR A 159 14.21 3.34 33.28
N GLN A 160 14.36 4.59 32.87
CA GLN A 160 14.67 4.91 31.47
C GLN A 160 16.10 4.46 31.17
N ARG A 161 16.26 3.58 30.19
CA ARG A 161 17.55 3.19 29.65
C ARG A 161 17.73 3.81 28.28
N PHE A 162 18.83 4.52 28.10
CA PHE A 162 19.28 4.92 26.76
C PHE A 162 19.89 3.69 26.10
N SER A 163 19.46 3.41 24.88
CA SER A 163 19.97 2.34 24.08
C SER A 163 20.34 2.88 22.70
N HIS A 164 21.52 2.52 22.23
CA HIS A 164 21.94 2.73 20.85
C HIS A 164 21.57 1.48 20.08
N ASP A 165 20.60 1.61 19.16
CA ASP A 165 19.98 0.49 18.47
C ASP A 165 20.21 0.55 16.97
N VAL A 166 20.25 -0.61 16.34
CA VAL A 166 20.18 -0.79 14.89
C VAL A 166 18.83 -1.34 14.52
N MET A 167 18.10 -0.56 13.71
CA MET A 167 16.85 -0.97 13.08
C MET A 167 17.15 -1.59 11.72
N LEU A 168 16.75 -2.84 11.52
CA LEU A 168 16.81 -3.51 10.23
C LEU A 168 15.38 -3.63 9.66
N ARG A 169 15.18 -3.08 8.47
CA ARG A 169 13.95 -3.33 7.70
C ARG A 169 14.28 -4.30 6.58
N GLY A 170 13.44 -5.30 6.40
CA GLY A 170 13.63 -6.31 5.39
C GLY A 170 12.33 -6.75 4.75
N VAL A 171 12.49 -7.59 3.74
CA VAL A 171 11.40 -8.23 3.00
C VAL A 171 11.73 -9.72 2.90
N CYS A 172 10.79 -10.58 3.26
CA CYS A 172 10.91 -12.04 3.14
C CYS A 172 9.85 -12.55 2.16
N LEU A 173 10.21 -13.47 1.28
CA LEU A 173 9.28 -14.11 0.35
C LEU A 173 8.71 -15.38 0.97
N LEU A 174 7.39 -15.38 1.16
CA LEU A 174 6.67 -16.53 1.70
C LEU A 174 5.83 -17.20 0.63
N LYS A 175 5.60 -18.49 0.81
CA LYS A 175 4.74 -19.30 -0.04
C LYS A 175 3.70 -20.03 0.82
N ASP A 176 2.51 -20.15 0.26
CA ASP A 176 1.44 -21.00 0.77
C ASP A 176 1.05 -20.75 2.24
N LEU A 177 1.09 -19.45 2.64
CA LEU A 177 0.59 -19.05 3.95
C LEU A 177 -0.90 -19.41 4.05
N PRO A 178 -1.32 -20.26 5.00
CA PRO A 178 -2.68 -20.79 5.03
C PRO A 178 -3.73 -19.69 5.21
N ALA A 179 -4.92 -19.94 4.70
CA ALA A 179 -6.08 -19.08 4.92
C ALA A 179 -6.42 -19.00 6.41
N MET A 180 -6.73 -17.80 6.92
CA MET A 180 -6.98 -17.56 8.35
C MET A 180 -5.92 -18.26 9.23
N GLY A 181 -4.65 -18.14 8.84
CA GLY A 181 -3.57 -18.91 9.43
C GLY A 181 -2.36 -18.08 9.82
N VAL A 182 -1.44 -18.75 10.48
CA VAL A 182 -0.21 -18.21 11.02
C VAL A 182 0.97 -19.04 10.54
N GLN A 183 2.09 -18.40 10.25
CA GLN A 183 3.38 -19.05 10.01
C GLN A 183 4.46 -18.34 10.82
N THR A 184 5.31 -19.10 11.47
CA THR A 184 6.51 -18.59 12.15
C THR A 184 7.75 -18.82 11.27
N VAL A 185 8.59 -17.81 11.17
CA VAL A 185 9.85 -17.81 10.43
C VAL A 185 10.96 -17.41 11.39
N ALA A 186 12.07 -18.14 11.38
CA ALA A 186 13.28 -17.78 12.09
C ALA A 186 14.05 -16.71 11.29
N LEU A 187 14.27 -15.53 11.86
CA LEU A 187 15.24 -14.56 11.36
C LEU A 187 16.54 -14.77 12.09
N ARG A 188 17.53 -15.33 11.41
CA ARG A 188 18.80 -15.79 11.97
C ARG A 188 19.94 -14.88 11.55
N PRO A 189 20.81 -14.43 12.49
CA PRO A 189 22.09 -13.82 12.16
C PRO A 189 22.94 -14.77 11.31
N VAL A 190 23.41 -14.28 10.15
CA VAL A 190 24.31 -15.03 9.27
C VAL A 190 25.56 -14.20 8.97
N PRO A 191 26.73 -14.84 8.72
CA PRO A 191 27.97 -14.10 8.45
C PRO A 191 27.88 -13.19 7.24
N GLU A 192 27.22 -13.66 6.17
CA GLU A 192 27.07 -12.97 4.91
C GLU A 192 25.64 -13.14 4.36
N PRO A 193 25.15 -12.18 3.55
CA PRO A 193 23.87 -12.32 2.86
C PRO A 193 23.85 -13.58 1.99
N GLN A 194 22.82 -14.38 2.14
CA GLN A 194 22.63 -15.57 1.31
C GLN A 194 22.17 -15.17 -0.09
N ALA A 195 22.74 -15.81 -1.10
CA ALA A 195 22.30 -15.64 -2.48
C ALA A 195 21.03 -16.48 -2.72
N TYR A 196 19.97 -15.84 -3.19
CA TYR A 196 18.71 -16.50 -3.55
C TYR A 196 18.40 -16.24 -5.00
N ASP A 197 17.99 -17.26 -5.73
CA ASP A 197 17.31 -17.10 -7.01
C ASP A 197 15.80 -17.20 -6.78
N ALA A 198 15.19 -16.06 -6.53
CA ALA A 198 13.74 -15.95 -6.41
C ALA A 198 13.05 -15.57 -7.74
N GLY A 199 13.80 -15.62 -8.85
CA GLY A 199 13.28 -15.32 -10.19
C GLY A 199 13.02 -13.83 -10.45
N LEU A 200 13.59 -12.92 -9.64
CA LEU A 200 13.54 -11.48 -9.86
C LEU A 200 14.89 -10.96 -10.36
N SER A 201 14.87 -10.20 -11.44
CA SER A 201 16.07 -9.60 -12.01
C SER A 201 15.82 -8.19 -12.55
N MET A 202 16.90 -7.40 -12.62
CA MET A 202 16.86 -6.12 -13.30
C MET A 202 16.89 -6.33 -14.82
N ILE A 203 16.17 -5.50 -15.58
CA ILE A 203 16.23 -5.56 -17.04
C ILE A 203 17.61 -5.10 -17.54
N ARG A 204 18.07 -5.69 -18.61
CA ARG A 204 19.43 -5.42 -19.15
C ARG A 204 19.61 -4.01 -19.72
N ARG A 205 18.54 -3.36 -20.19
CA ARG A 205 18.59 -2.02 -20.80
C ARG A 205 17.44 -1.17 -20.28
N GLY A 206 17.77 0.04 -19.81
CA GLY A 206 16.80 0.97 -19.24
C GLY A 206 16.54 0.72 -17.75
N MET A 207 15.52 1.40 -17.21
CA MET A 207 15.08 1.27 -15.82
C MET A 207 13.92 0.30 -15.74
N GLY A 208 14.01 -0.68 -14.83
CA GLY A 208 12.94 -1.65 -14.62
C GLY A 208 13.44 -2.98 -14.06
N ALA A 209 12.50 -3.90 -13.84
CA ALA A 209 12.75 -5.23 -13.31
C ALA A 209 11.80 -6.25 -13.94
N GLU A 210 12.15 -7.52 -13.86
CA GLU A 210 11.25 -8.59 -14.30
C GLU A 210 11.32 -9.80 -13.36
N ASN A 211 10.19 -10.48 -13.24
CA ASN A 211 10.09 -11.79 -12.62
C ASN A 211 9.57 -12.84 -13.65
N ALA A 212 9.19 -14.01 -13.19
CA ALA A 212 8.67 -15.06 -14.08
C ALA A 212 7.36 -14.67 -14.78
N LEU A 213 6.56 -13.76 -14.20
CA LEU A 213 5.21 -13.41 -14.65
C LEU A 213 5.15 -12.09 -15.40
N VAL A 214 5.91 -11.10 -14.96
CA VAL A 214 5.80 -9.71 -15.38
C VAL A 214 7.17 -9.12 -15.69
N ARG A 215 7.23 -8.30 -16.77
CA ARG A 215 8.32 -7.38 -17.01
C ARG A 215 7.80 -5.95 -16.87
N LEU A 216 8.45 -5.19 -16.01
CA LEU A 216 8.22 -3.76 -15.79
C LEU A 216 9.35 -2.96 -16.46
N ARG A 217 8.97 -1.95 -17.23
CA ARG A 217 9.86 -0.88 -17.73
C ARG A 217 9.34 0.48 -17.29
N ILE A 218 10.25 1.37 -16.98
CA ILE A 218 9.97 2.75 -16.61
C ILE A 218 10.54 3.64 -17.72
N ALA A 219 9.67 4.39 -18.37
CA ALA A 219 10.06 5.33 -19.42
C ALA A 219 10.59 6.64 -18.83
N SER A 220 11.39 7.37 -19.61
CA SER A 220 11.99 8.65 -19.18
C SER A 220 10.96 9.72 -18.83
N ASN A 221 9.75 9.64 -19.40
CA ASN A 221 8.62 10.52 -19.10
C ASN A 221 7.77 10.08 -17.89
N GLY A 222 8.27 9.16 -17.06
CA GLY A 222 7.61 8.68 -15.85
C GLY A 222 6.51 7.64 -16.07
N THR A 223 6.16 7.29 -17.31
CA THR A 223 5.16 6.26 -17.58
C THR A 223 5.72 4.84 -17.41
N LEU A 224 4.81 3.88 -17.19
CA LEU A 224 5.16 2.48 -17.03
C LEU A 224 4.74 1.68 -18.26
N GLU A 225 5.56 0.70 -18.63
CA GLU A 225 5.25 -0.38 -19.55
C GLU A 225 5.29 -1.70 -18.78
N ILE A 226 4.20 -2.45 -18.87
CA ILE A 226 4.07 -3.75 -18.21
C ILE A 226 3.80 -4.80 -19.29
N THR A 227 4.64 -5.83 -19.32
CA THR A 227 4.43 -7.01 -20.17
C THR A 227 4.00 -8.18 -19.29
N ASP A 228 2.84 -8.76 -19.52
CA ASP A 228 2.46 -10.07 -18.99
C ASP A 228 3.19 -11.15 -19.78
N LYS A 229 4.15 -11.83 -19.14
CA LYS A 229 5.00 -12.83 -19.80
C LYS A 229 4.24 -14.14 -20.12
N ARG A 230 3.08 -14.36 -19.51
CA ARG A 230 2.25 -15.55 -19.76
C ARG A 230 1.48 -15.44 -21.08
N THR A 231 1.03 -14.24 -21.42
CA THR A 231 0.23 -13.95 -22.62
C THR A 231 1.02 -13.20 -23.69
N GLY A 232 2.13 -12.56 -23.32
CA GLY A 232 2.89 -11.65 -24.19
C GLY A 232 2.23 -10.27 -24.36
N GLN A 233 1.09 -10.01 -23.69
CA GLN A 233 0.39 -8.72 -23.76
C GLN A 233 1.22 -7.62 -23.16
N VAL A 234 1.31 -6.48 -23.86
CA VAL A 234 2.03 -5.29 -23.43
C VAL A 234 1.05 -4.15 -23.16
N TYR A 235 1.14 -3.57 -21.98
CA TYR A 235 0.41 -2.38 -21.57
C TYR A 235 1.42 -1.23 -21.43
N ALA A 236 1.34 -0.22 -22.28
CA ALA A 236 2.30 0.88 -22.32
C ALA A 236 1.67 2.22 -21.97
N GLY A 237 2.50 3.17 -21.53
CA GLY A 237 2.04 4.50 -21.18
C GLY A 237 1.16 4.55 -19.92
N LEU A 238 1.32 3.60 -19.01
CA LEU A 238 0.53 3.52 -17.78
C LEU A 238 1.00 4.52 -16.72
N ASN A 239 0.09 4.88 -15.81
CA ASN A 239 0.37 5.65 -14.60
C ASN A 239 0.89 7.07 -14.87
N TRP A 240 0.35 7.77 -15.83
CA TRP A 240 0.58 9.21 -15.96
C TRP A 240 -0.56 10.00 -15.31
N LEU A 241 -0.29 11.25 -14.95
CA LEU A 241 -1.25 12.10 -14.28
C LEU A 241 -1.80 13.14 -15.25
N PHE A 242 -3.12 13.24 -15.26
CA PHE A 242 -3.87 14.27 -15.97
C PHE A 242 -4.46 15.25 -14.97
N GLU A 243 -4.21 16.52 -15.16
CA GLU A 243 -4.70 17.58 -14.31
C GLU A 243 -5.61 18.51 -15.11
N GLN A 244 -6.74 18.88 -14.53
CA GLN A 244 -7.68 19.83 -15.10
C GLN A 244 -8.27 20.73 -14.01
N GLY A 245 -8.58 21.99 -14.38
CA GLY A 245 -9.29 22.89 -13.49
C GLY A 245 -10.72 22.42 -13.25
N ASN A 246 -11.22 22.69 -12.05
CA ASN A 246 -12.58 22.37 -11.61
C ASN A 246 -13.32 23.63 -11.19
N GLY A 247 -14.28 24.10 -12.00
CA GLY A 247 -15.17 25.23 -11.67
C GLY A 247 -16.36 24.83 -10.80
N GLY A 248 -16.49 23.55 -10.45
CA GLY A 248 -17.56 23.02 -9.60
C GLY A 248 -17.18 22.95 -8.12
N ASP A 249 -17.82 22.05 -7.42
CA ASP A 249 -17.60 21.79 -6.00
C ASP A 249 -16.97 20.39 -5.78
N ALA A 250 -16.93 19.94 -4.52
CA ALA A 250 -16.39 18.63 -4.16
C ALA A 250 -17.24 17.43 -4.68
N TYR A 251 -18.48 17.66 -5.08
CA TYR A 251 -19.41 16.68 -5.62
C TYR A 251 -19.47 16.70 -7.14
N HIS A 252 -19.50 17.90 -7.70
CA HIS A 252 -19.71 18.11 -9.12
C HIS A 252 -18.41 18.62 -9.74
N CYS A 253 -17.65 17.72 -10.31
CA CYS A 253 -16.53 18.13 -11.13
C CYS A 253 -17.07 18.78 -12.42
N MET A 254 -16.84 20.08 -12.56
CA MET A 254 -17.19 20.86 -13.74
C MET A 254 -15.90 21.26 -14.46
N PRO A 255 -15.44 20.47 -15.44
CA PRO A 255 -14.26 20.83 -16.21
C PRO A 255 -14.47 22.15 -16.93
N ILE A 256 -13.43 22.95 -16.99
CA ILE A 256 -13.51 24.25 -17.64
C ILE A 256 -13.21 24.07 -19.12
N ALA A 257 -14.17 24.46 -20.00
CA ALA A 257 -14.02 24.28 -21.44
C ALA A 257 -12.85 25.09 -22.06
N ALA A 258 -12.50 26.21 -21.44
CA ALA A 258 -11.39 27.06 -21.86
C ALA A 258 -10.11 26.87 -21.02
N GLY A 259 -10.07 25.81 -20.21
CA GLY A 259 -8.96 25.57 -19.29
C GLY A 259 -7.77 24.91 -19.97
N THR A 260 -6.57 25.31 -19.56
CA THR A 260 -5.35 24.57 -19.88
C THR A 260 -5.31 23.33 -19.00
N ASN A 261 -5.21 22.17 -19.60
CA ASN A 261 -4.96 20.91 -18.92
C ASN A 261 -3.45 20.64 -18.88
N PHE A 262 -3.01 19.93 -17.87
CA PHE A 262 -1.60 19.60 -17.70
C PHE A 262 -1.42 18.09 -17.69
N ASP A 263 -0.32 17.66 -18.28
CA ASP A 263 0.05 16.25 -18.44
C ASP A 263 1.39 15.99 -17.77
N SER A 264 1.47 15.01 -16.93
CA SER A 264 2.71 14.71 -16.21
C SER A 264 3.79 14.06 -17.08
N ARG A 265 3.45 13.65 -18.30
CA ARG A 265 4.43 13.11 -19.27
C ARG A 265 5.34 14.20 -19.84
N ASP A 266 4.94 15.47 -19.71
CA ASP A 266 5.73 16.63 -20.16
C ASP A 266 6.73 17.12 -19.08
N LEU A 267 6.77 16.44 -17.92
CA LEU A 267 7.65 16.80 -16.82
C LEU A 267 9.04 16.19 -16.96
N ASP A 268 10.01 16.86 -16.35
CA ASP A 268 11.36 16.32 -16.18
C ASP A 268 11.41 15.38 -14.98
N TRP A 269 11.32 14.07 -15.25
CA TRP A 269 11.29 13.04 -14.24
C TRP A 269 12.69 12.60 -13.84
N LYS A 270 13.00 12.69 -12.56
CA LYS A 270 14.16 12.03 -11.96
C LYS A 270 13.77 10.60 -11.57
N ILE A 271 14.51 9.61 -12.07
CA ILE A 271 14.28 8.19 -11.82
C ILE A 271 15.48 7.61 -11.08
N GLU A 272 15.27 7.05 -9.90
CA GLU A 272 16.30 6.51 -9.03
C GLU A 272 15.98 5.06 -8.67
N LEU A 273 17.00 4.20 -8.67
CA LEU A 273 16.91 2.85 -8.13
C LEU A 273 17.01 2.94 -6.60
N LEU A 274 16.01 2.44 -5.88
CA LEU A 274 15.99 2.40 -4.41
C LEU A 274 16.45 1.06 -3.86
N GLU A 275 15.93 -0.01 -4.44
CA GLU A 275 16.15 -1.37 -3.96
C GLU A 275 16.40 -2.30 -5.13
N GLN A 276 17.40 -3.15 -4.98
CA GLN A 276 17.71 -4.24 -5.88
C GLN A 276 18.07 -5.46 -5.04
N GLY A 277 17.28 -6.52 -5.15
CA GLY A 277 17.54 -7.75 -4.42
C GLY A 277 16.67 -8.91 -4.91
N PRO A 278 16.80 -10.07 -4.28
CA PRO A 278 16.13 -11.29 -4.75
C PRO A 278 14.61 -11.24 -4.56
N VAL A 279 14.12 -10.44 -3.60
CA VAL A 279 12.70 -10.42 -3.24
C VAL A 279 11.97 -9.24 -3.86
N ARG A 280 12.60 -8.05 -3.88
CA ARG A 280 11.98 -6.81 -4.37
C ARG A 280 12.99 -5.94 -5.12
N ALA A 281 12.52 -5.37 -6.23
CA ALA A 281 13.12 -4.22 -6.89
C ALA A 281 12.21 -3.01 -6.74
N SER A 282 12.78 -1.84 -6.38
CA SER A 282 12.02 -0.60 -6.18
C SER A 282 12.71 0.58 -6.83
N PHE A 283 11.91 1.51 -7.33
CA PHE A 283 12.35 2.72 -8.00
C PHE A 283 11.59 3.91 -7.43
N ARG A 284 12.26 5.06 -7.35
CA ARG A 284 11.63 6.35 -7.04
C ARG A 284 11.63 7.22 -8.29
N LEU A 285 10.47 7.73 -8.62
CA LEU A 285 10.27 8.76 -9.63
C LEU A 285 9.88 10.03 -8.90
N SER A 286 10.48 11.16 -9.27
CA SER A 286 10.12 12.46 -8.71
C SER A 286 10.14 13.55 -9.78
N ALA A 287 9.19 14.47 -9.70
CA ALA A 287 9.08 15.61 -10.60
C ALA A 287 8.44 16.80 -9.88
N ARG A 288 8.74 18.01 -10.37
CA ARG A 288 8.07 19.24 -9.96
C ARG A 288 7.02 19.61 -11.00
N TRP A 289 5.82 19.89 -10.55
CA TRP A 289 4.69 20.23 -11.40
C TRP A 289 4.19 21.64 -11.12
N MET A 290 4.41 22.54 -12.06
CA MET A 290 3.92 23.91 -11.96
C MET A 290 2.47 23.94 -12.45
N LEU A 291 1.52 24.21 -11.55
CA LEU A 291 0.09 24.25 -11.84
C LEU A 291 -0.49 25.62 -11.48
N PRO A 292 -1.57 26.07 -12.15
CA PRO A 292 -2.30 27.25 -11.72
C PRO A 292 -2.74 27.15 -10.26
N GLU A 293 -2.48 28.21 -9.48
CA GLU A 293 -2.71 28.23 -8.04
C GLU A 293 -4.18 27.94 -7.67
N ALA A 294 -5.14 28.49 -8.44
CA ALA A 294 -6.55 28.34 -8.19
C ALA A 294 -7.37 28.72 -9.43
N MET A 295 -8.67 28.72 -9.29
CA MET A 295 -9.58 29.35 -10.25
C MET A 295 -9.55 30.88 -10.12
N ALA A 296 -9.79 31.57 -11.22
CA ALA A 296 -9.94 33.01 -11.33
C ALA A 296 -11.30 33.36 -11.99
N GLY A 297 -11.68 34.62 -11.95
CA GLY A 297 -12.85 35.11 -12.71
C GLY A 297 -14.16 34.41 -12.32
N LYS A 298 -14.44 34.23 -11.05
CA LYS A 298 -15.63 33.52 -10.53
C LYS A 298 -15.77 32.07 -11.04
N GLY A 299 -14.66 31.39 -11.18
CA GLY A 299 -14.66 29.99 -11.60
C GLY A 299 -14.69 29.74 -13.11
N GLN A 300 -14.50 30.76 -13.92
CA GLN A 300 -14.56 30.66 -15.39
C GLN A 300 -13.19 30.47 -16.07
N ALA A 301 -12.12 30.80 -15.38
CA ALA A 301 -10.75 30.69 -15.90
C ALA A 301 -9.81 30.22 -14.80
N ARG A 302 -8.61 29.81 -15.18
CA ARG A 302 -7.53 29.47 -14.24
C ARG A 302 -6.67 30.69 -13.96
N SER A 303 -6.07 30.73 -12.76
CA SER A 303 -5.08 31.73 -12.39
C SER A 303 -3.87 31.68 -13.32
N ASN A 304 -3.32 32.82 -13.67
CA ASN A 304 -2.03 32.92 -14.37
C ASN A 304 -0.83 32.68 -13.42
N ARG A 305 -1.05 32.74 -12.11
CA ARG A 305 -0.05 32.43 -11.11
C ARG A 305 0.09 30.93 -11.01
N LEU A 306 1.31 30.44 -11.23
CA LEU A 306 1.64 29.04 -11.07
C LEU A 306 2.24 28.79 -9.69
N ILE A 307 1.92 27.64 -9.12
CA ILE A 307 2.46 27.15 -7.85
C ILE A 307 3.08 25.77 -8.04
N GLU A 308 4.19 25.53 -7.35
CA GLU A 308 4.90 24.25 -7.42
C GLU A 308 4.16 23.19 -6.61
N ASN A 309 4.00 22.02 -7.21
CA ASN A 309 3.52 20.80 -6.59
C ASN A 309 4.57 19.71 -6.79
N GLN A 310 4.93 18.99 -5.73
CA GLN A 310 5.89 17.90 -5.81
C GLN A 310 5.18 16.57 -6.04
N ILE A 311 5.60 15.84 -7.07
CA ILE A 311 5.12 14.48 -7.31
C ILE A 311 6.23 13.49 -6.99
N THR A 312 5.87 12.43 -6.27
CA THR A 312 6.76 11.27 -6.04
C THR A 312 5.98 10.00 -6.26
N ALA A 313 6.53 9.08 -7.05
CA ALA A 313 6.00 7.74 -7.21
C ALA A 313 7.06 6.71 -6.82
N GLN A 314 6.71 5.80 -5.93
CA GLN A 314 7.53 4.62 -5.64
C GLN A 314 6.93 3.43 -6.38
N ILE A 315 7.71 2.84 -7.27
CA ILE A 315 7.31 1.71 -8.10
C ILE A 315 8.05 0.48 -7.60
N SER A 316 7.34 -0.62 -7.35
CA SER A 316 7.96 -1.84 -6.85
C SER A 316 7.43 -3.08 -7.58
N LEU A 317 8.34 -4.02 -7.84
CA LEU A 317 8.02 -5.36 -8.33
C LEU A 317 8.62 -6.39 -7.37
N ASN A 318 7.78 -7.31 -6.90
CA ASN A 318 8.21 -8.41 -6.04
C ASN A 318 8.42 -9.69 -6.85
N ALA A 319 9.30 -10.55 -6.36
CA ALA A 319 9.45 -11.91 -6.87
C ALA A 319 8.12 -12.67 -6.83
N GLY A 320 7.78 -13.37 -7.91
CA GLY A 320 6.56 -14.19 -7.99
C GLY A 320 5.24 -13.43 -8.03
N SER A 321 5.25 -12.09 -7.97
CA SER A 321 4.02 -11.28 -8.02
C SER A 321 3.63 -10.94 -9.46
N PRO A 322 2.35 -11.10 -9.85
CA PRO A 322 1.85 -10.58 -11.11
C PRO A 322 1.56 -9.07 -11.08
N CYS A 323 1.68 -8.43 -9.91
CA CYS A 323 1.31 -7.04 -9.70
C CYS A 323 2.53 -6.14 -9.57
N VAL A 324 2.49 -4.98 -10.22
CA VAL A 324 3.38 -3.85 -9.98
C VAL A 324 2.72 -2.93 -8.96
N ARG A 325 3.39 -2.67 -7.87
CA ARG A 325 2.89 -1.74 -6.83
C ARG A 325 3.37 -0.32 -7.14
N VAL A 326 2.43 0.62 -7.11
CA VAL A 326 2.69 2.05 -7.24
C VAL A 326 2.20 2.76 -5.99
N VAL A 327 3.06 3.53 -5.35
CA VAL A 327 2.69 4.46 -4.26
C VAL A 327 2.94 5.86 -4.78
N LEU A 328 1.85 6.56 -5.09
CA LEU A 328 1.87 7.92 -5.60
C LEU A 328 1.63 8.91 -4.45
N THR A 329 2.49 9.90 -4.34
CA THR A 329 2.35 11.01 -3.42
C THR A 329 2.39 12.32 -4.20
N VAL A 330 1.39 13.17 -3.99
CA VAL A 330 1.33 14.52 -4.54
C VAL A 330 1.29 15.49 -3.36
N ASP A 331 2.33 16.29 -3.21
CA ASP A 331 2.33 17.43 -2.29
C ASP A 331 1.63 18.60 -2.99
N ASN A 332 0.31 18.65 -2.78
CA ASN A 332 -0.59 19.50 -3.54
C ASN A 332 -0.81 20.85 -2.86
N HIS A 333 -0.41 21.90 -3.53
CA HIS A 333 -0.60 23.31 -3.12
C HIS A 333 -1.60 24.08 -3.99
N ALA A 334 -2.02 23.51 -5.13
CA ALA A 334 -3.02 24.12 -6.00
C ALA A 334 -4.45 23.85 -5.50
N HIS A 335 -5.36 24.74 -5.85
CA HIS A 335 -6.77 24.67 -5.50
C HIS A 335 -7.65 24.54 -6.75
N ASP A 336 -8.92 24.20 -6.56
CA ASP A 336 -9.95 24.18 -7.59
C ASP A 336 -9.54 23.37 -8.82
N HIS A 337 -8.98 22.19 -8.60
CA HIS A 337 -8.52 21.33 -9.68
C HIS A 337 -8.74 19.84 -9.35
N ARG A 338 -8.54 19.02 -10.34
CA ARG A 338 -8.63 17.56 -10.24
C ARG A 338 -7.42 16.91 -10.87
N ILE A 339 -6.80 15.99 -10.15
CA ILE A 339 -5.72 15.13 -10.65
C ILE A 339 -6.25 13.71 -10.81
N GLN A 340 -5.97 13.08 -11.93
CA GLN A 340 -6.37 11.71 -12.26
C GLN A 340 -5.13 10.91 -12.69
N ALA A 341 -4.98 9.70 -12.16
CA ALA A 341 -4.02 8.75 -12.71
C ALA A 341 -4.65 8.02 -13.90
N VAL A 342 -3.93 7.95 -15.01
CA VAL A 342 -4.43 7.42 -16.28
C VAL A 342 -3.68 6.13 -16.61
N PHE A 343 -4.46 5.11 -16.98
CA PHE A 343 -3.96 3.79 -17.35
C PHE A 343 -4.53 3.37 -18.72
N PRO A 344 -3.88 3.76 -19.83
CA PRO A 344 -4.33 3.35 -21.15
C PRO A 344 -4.17 1.84 -21.33
N THR A 345 -5.26 1.11 -21.43
CA THR A 345 -5.20 -0.35 -21.52
C THR A 345 -5.00 -0.87 -22.93
N GLY A 346 -5.42 -0.11 -23.95
CA GLY A 346 -5.47 -0.58 -25.33
C GLY A 346 -6.46 -1.74 -25.56
N ILE A 347 -7.25 -2.11 -24.53
CA ILE A 347 -8.19 -3.21 -24.60
C ILE A 347 -9.52 -2.72 -25.18
N SER A 348 -9.98 -3.38 -26.23
CA SER A 348 -11.34 -3.18 -26.71
C SER A 348 -12.30 -3.96 -25.80
N ALA A 349 -12.96 -3.26 -24.89
CA ALA A 349 -13.88 -3.86 -23.95
C ALA A 349 -15.26 -3.20 -24.02
N ARG A 350 -16.32 -4.02 -23.90
CA ARG A 350 -17.71 -3.54 -23.86
C ARG A 350 -18.12 -3.04 -22.48
N SER A 351 -17.37 -3.42 -21.45
CA SER A 351 -17.67 -3.07 -20.06
C SER A 351 -16.40 -3.05 -19.22
N THR A 352 -16.48 -2.33 -18.11
CA THR A 352 -15.50 -2.34 -17.03
C THR A 352 -16.06 -3.05 -15.80
N LEU A 353 -15.19 -3.59 -14.96
CA LEU A 353 -15.55 -4.13 -13.65
C LEU A 353 -15.05 -3.15 -12.58
N ALA A 354 -15.85 -2.93 -11.58
CA ALA A 354 -15.45 -2.15 -10.41
C ALA A 354 -16.06 -2.76 -9.16
N ASP A 355 -15.35 -2.67 -8.04
CA ASP A 355 -15.91 -3.12 -6.78
C ASP A 355 -16.87 -2.09 -6.19
N GLY A 356 -17.98 -2.58 -5.68
CA GLY A 356 -18.93 -1.87 -4.84
C GLY A 356 -18.89 -2.41 -3.39
N PRO A 357 -19.68 -1.83 -2.46
CA PRO A 357 -19.67 -2.24 -1.06
C PRO A 357 -19.97 -3.72 -0.81
N PHE A 358 -20.78 -4.35 -1.65
CA PHE A 358 -21.18 -5.77 -1.56
C PHE A 358 -21.33 -6.41 -2.94
N SER A 359 -20.75 -5.82 -3.98
CA SER A 359 -20.95 -6.26 -5.35
C SER A 359 -19.69 -6.08 -6.18
N LEU A 360 -19.64 -6.83 -7.26
CA LEU A 360 -18.76 -6.60 -8.38
C LEU A 360 -19.61 -6.04 -9.53
N ASP A 361 -19.48 -4.73 -9.76
CA ASP A 361 -20.31 -4.02 -10.71
C ASP A 361 -19.73 -4.11 -12.12
N ARG A 362 -20.49 -4.67 -13.05
CA ARG A 362 -20.17 -4.60 -14.48
C ARG A 362 -20.84 -3.37 -15.09
N ARG A 363 -20.02 -2.45 -15.60
CA ARG A 363 -20.46 -1.17 -16.16
C ARG A 363 -20.27 -1.16 -17.67
N SER A 364 -21.36 -1.00 -18.42
CA SER A 364 -21.27 -0.86 -19.88
C SER A 364 -20.80 0.53 -20.27
N GLY A 365 -19.95 0.62 -21.34
CA GLY A 365 -19.35 1.90 -21.79
C GLY A 365 -20.32 2.89 -22.41
N GLU A 366 -21.59 2.54 -22.62
CA GLU A 366 -22.48 3.31 -23.50
C GLU A 366 -23.12 4.55 -22.89
N ARG A 367 -23.08 4.81 -21.59
CA ARG A 367 -23.67 6.03 -20.98
C ARG A 367 -23.20 6.25 -19.53
N LEU A 368 -21.91 6.41 -19.31
CA LEU A 368 -21.47 6.87 -18.00
C LEU A 368 -21.31 8.39 -18.01
N TYR A 369 -22.23 9.09 -17.36
CA TYR A 369 -22.08 10.51 -17.11
C TYR A 369 -21.12 10.74 -15.95
N GLY A 370 -19.95 11.30 -16.26
CA GLY A 370 -18.95 11.69 -15.26
C GLY A 370 -18.24 10.52 -14.57
N PRO A 371 -17.50 10.81 -13.48
CA PRO A 371 -16.76 9.82 -12.71
C PRO A 371 -17.67 8.81 -12.04
N GLN A 372 -17.28 7.56 -12.09
CA GLN A 372 -18.02 6.47 -11.45
C GLN A 372 -17.31 6.04 -10.15
N PRO A 373 -18.05 5.79 -9.06
CA PRO A 373 -17.45 5.37 -7.80
C PRO A 373 -16.90 3.93 -7.89
N SER A 374 -15.76 3.70 -7.25
CA SER A 374 -15.22 2.37 -6.93
C SER A 374 -14.61 2.40 -5.54
N GLN A 375 -14.47 1.26 -4.88
CA GLN A 375 -13.86 1.22 -3.55
C GLN A 375 -12.38 0.92 -3.59
N SER A 376 -11.96 -0.17 -4.22
CA SER A 376 -10.58 -0.63 -4.16
C SER A 376 -9.97 -0.95 -5.52
N PHE A 377 -10.76 -1.29 -6.53
CA PHE A 377 -10.21 -1.56 -7.85
C PHE A 377 -11.18 -1.24 -8.99
N VAL A 378 -10.60 -1.05 -10.17
CA VAL A 378 -11.28 -1.04 -11.46
C VAL A 378 -10.52 -1.96 -12.39
N ALA A 379 -11.24 -2.78 -13.16
CA ALA A 379 -10.64 -3.68 -14.13
C ALA A 379 -11.30 -3.56 -15.51
N VAL A 380 -10.48 -3.75 -16.53
CA VAL A 380 -10.91 -3.88 -17.92
C VAL A 380 -10.47 -5.26 -18.40
N GLU A 381 -11.39 -6.01 -18.98
CA GLU A 381 -11.16 -7.35 -19.50
C GLU A 381 -11.62 -7.42 -20.95
N GLY A 382 -10.81 -7.98 -21.82
CA GLY A 382 -11.09 -8.25 -23.23
C GLY A 382 -10.73 -9.69 -23.59
N GLU A 383 -10.87 -10.04 -24.86
CA GLU A 383 -10.63 -11.42 -25.35
C GLU A 383 -9.15 -11.86 -25.19
N THR A 384 -8.21 -10.92 -25.26
CA THR A 384 -6.77 -11.21 -25.29
C THR A 384 -6.04 -10.89 -24.00
N GLY A 385 -6.70 -10.26 -23.03
CA GLY A 385 -6.07 -9.85 -21.78
C GLY A 385 -6.93 -8.95 -20.94
N GLY A 386 -6.41 -8.56 -19.75
CA GLY A 386 -7.07 -7.68 -18.81
C GLY A 386 -6.08 -6.89 -17.97
N LEU A 387 -6.52 -5.74 -17.49
CA LEU A 387 -5.77 -4.91 -16.55
C LEU A 387 -6.68 -4.47 -15.41
N ALA A 388 -6.22 -4.67 -14.18
CA ALA A 388 -6.86 -4.15 -12.97
C ALA A 388 -5.94 -3.14 -12.29
N VAL A 389 -6.53 -2.07 -11.76
CA VAL A 389 -5.85 -0.99 -11.04
C VAL A 389 -6.54 -0.73 -9.71
#